data_a058f40e43667eaee9708b1cfd3ff2d9
#
_entry.id   a058f40e43667eaee9708b1cfd3ff2d9
#
_cell.length_a   1.000
_cell.length_b   1.000
_cell.length_c   1.000
_cell.angle_alpha   90.00
_cell.angle_beta   90.00
_cell.angle_gamma   90.00
#
_symmetry.space_group_name_H-M   'P 1'
#
loop_
_entity.id
_entity.type
_entity.pdbx_description
1 polymer ?
#
loop_
_entity_poly.entity_id
_entity_poly.type
_entity_poly.pdbx_seq_one_letter_code
_entity_poly.pdbx_strand_id
1 'polypeptide(L)'
;QEVEDLMPHRLLHNIDVVYIGDFPRELEDRNALYSNGGIYMTANEPTNFDMLENFVHEVAHSLESKYGMFIYTENLISEFKGKRERLGALLGARGYEISPHLYGFTEYNEKFDNFLANEVGYPTLLSLTMGLFVSPYGATSIQEYFANGFEKYYLENPRTVRDISPVLYRKIEEIINDDEA
;
A
#
# COMPACT_ATOMS: atom_id res chain seq x y z
N GLN A 1 7.00 11.61 -18.66
CA GLN A 1 8.46 11.49 -18.82
C GLN A 1 9.14 11.06 -17.50
N GLU A 2 8.85 11.69 -16.33
CA GLU A 2 9.44 11.29 -15.04
C GLU A 2 9.04 9.87 -14.61
N VAL A 3 7.79 9.47 -14.85
CA VAL A 3 7.27 8.13 -14.50
C VAL A 3 7.83 7.05 -15.43
N GLU A 4 7.93 7.33 -16.71
CA GLU A 4 8.46 6.41 -17.72
C GLU A 4 9.96 6.12 -17.51
N ASP A 5 10.68 7.07 -16.91
CA ASP A 5 12.09 6.90 -16.53
C ASP A 5 12.24 6.15 -15.18
N LEU A 6 11.17 6.09 -14.38
CA LEU A 6 11.19 5.52 -13.03
C LEU A 6 11.02 4.01 -13.02
N MET A 7 10.17 3.47 -13.91
CA MET A 7 9.81 2.05 -13.90
C MET A 7 9.66 1.47 -15.31
N PRO A 8 9.85 0.14 -15.48
CA PRO A 8 9.65 -0.52 -16.77
C PRO A 8 8.24 -0.31 -17.33
N HIS A 9 8.15 0.02 -18.62
CA HIS A 9 6.87 0.27 -19.31
C HIS A 9 5.84 -0.85 -19.15
N ARG A 10 6.29 -2.12 -19.04
CA ARG A 10 5.38 -3.26 -18.86
C ARG A 10 4.56 -3.21 -17.56
N LEU A 11 5.04 -2.49 -16.54
CA LEU A 11 4.28 -2.30 -15.30
C LEU A 11 3.14 -1.28 -15.47
N LEU A 12 3.16 -0.52 -16.55
CA LEU A 12 2.15 0.48 -16.89
C LEU A 12 1.11 -0.05 -17.90
N HIS A 13 1.23 -1.29 -18.37
CA HIS A 13 0.36 -1.85 -19.43
C HIS A 13 -1.11 -1.95 -19.05
N ASN A 14 -1.43 -2.00 -17.75
CA ASN A 14 -2.81 -2.04 -17.26
C ASN A 14 -3.42 -0.63 -17.08
N ILE A 15 -2.68 0.42 -17.50
CA ILE A 15 -3.12 1.81 -17.36
C ILE A 15 -3.34 2.37 -18.75
N ASP A 16 -4.62 2.56 -19.10
CA ASP A 16 -5.03 3.12 -20.38
C ASP A 16 -5.05 4.65 -20.35
N VAL A 17 -5.34 5.24 -19.18
CA VAL A 17 -5.55 6.68 -19.03
C VAL A 17 -5.28 7.15 -17.60
N VAL A 18 -4.78 8.37 -17.48
CA VAL A 18 -4.63 9.09 -16.21
C VAL A 18 -5.47 10.35 -16.27
N TYR A 19 -6.40 10.49 -15.33
CA TYR A 19 -7.22 11.67 -15.15
C TYR A 19 -6.72 12.47 -13.94
N ILE A 20 -6.51 13.76 -14.14
CA ILE A 20 -6.16 14.68 -13.06
C ILE A 20 -7.25 15.77 -13.02
N GLY A 21 -7.94 15.87 -11.89
CA GLY A 21 -9.05 16.81 -11.75
C GLY A 21 -9.73 16.73 -10.39
N ASP A 22 -10.92 17.33 -10.29
CA ASP A 22 -11.71 17.29 -9.07
C ASP A 22 -12.41 15.94 -8.92
N PHE A 23 -12.37 15.37 -7.71
CA PHE A 23 -13.09 14.15 -7.42
C PHE A 23 -14.57 14.42 -7.14
N PRO A 24 -15.47 13.47 -7.51
CA PRO A 24 -16.85 13.47 -7.02
C PRO A 24 -16.87 13.46 -5.49
N ARG A 25 -17.91 14.01 -4.89
CA ARG A 25 -18.05 14.12 -3.41
C ARG A 25 -17.89 12.78 -2.70
N GLU A 26 -18.28 11.69 -3.33
CA GLU A 26 -18.17 10.33 -2.79
C GLU A 26 -16.73 9.83 -2.68
N LEU A 27 -15.78 10.51 -3.34
CA LEU A 27 -14.36 10.18 -3.38
C LEU A 27 -13.47 11.32 -2.84
N GLU A 28 -14.06 12.39 -2.27
CA GLU A 28 -13.32 13.56 -1.77
C GLU A 28 -12.28 13.20 -0.69
N ASP A 29 -12.46 12.08 0.01
CA ASP A 29 -11.52 11.59 1.02
C ASP A 29 -10.31 10.82 0.43
N ARG A 30 -10.27 10.68 -0.90
CA ARG A 30 -9.19 9.98 -1.62
C ARG A 30 -8.38 10.96 -2.46
N ASN A 31 -7.07 10.75 -2.48
CA ASN A 31 -6.17 11.53 -3.34
C ASN A 31 -6.00 10.91 -4.71
N ALA A 32 -6.07 9.58 -4.80
CA ALA A 32 -6.02 8.83 -6.05
C ALA A 32 -6.87 7.56 -5.99
N LEU A 33 -7.15 6.96 -7.15
CA LEU A 33 -7.85 5.70 -7.30
C LEU A 33 -7.54 5.05 -8.64
N TYR A 34 -7.11 3.79 -8.64
CA TYR A 34 -7.11 2.96 -9.85
C TYR A 34 -8.47 2.26 -10.01
N SER A 35 -9.05 2.35 -11.19
CA SER A 35 -10.27 1.60 -11.56
C SER A 35 -10.32 1.34 -13.05
N ASN A 36 -10.48 0.06 -13.43
CA ASN A 36 -10.75 -0.38 -14.81
C ASN A 36 -9.82 0.24 -15.87
N GLY A 37 -8.52 0.23 -15.65
CA GLY A 37 -7.53 0.80 -16.58
C GLY A 37 -7.33 2.30 -16.44
N GLY A 38 -8.06 2.97 -15.58
CA GLY A 38 -7.90 4.40 -15.30
C GLY A 38 -7.27 4.68 -13.94
N ILE A 39 -6.30 5.57 -13.87
CA ILE A 39 -5.85 6.20 -12.63
C ILE A 39 -6.51 7.58 -12.57
N TYR A 40 -7.25 7.82 -11.50
CA TYR A 40 -7.90 9.09 -11.19
C TYR A 40 -7.15 9.74 -10.04
N MET A 41 -6.77 11.01 -10.21
CA MET A 41 -5.97 11.74 -9.22
C MET A 41 -6.57 13.12 -8.97
N THR A 42 -6.54 13.57 -7.71
CA THR A 42 -6.90 14.96 -7.41
C THR A 42 -5.85 15.93 -7.95
N ALA A 43 -6.30 17.09 -8.43
CA ALA A 43 -5.40 18.19 -8.81
C ALA A 43 -4.91 19.01 -7.62
N ASN A 44 -5.41 18.72 -6.40
CA ASN A 44 -5.18 19.52 -5.20
C ASN A 44 -4.05 18.96 -4.30
N GLU A 45 -3.10 18.22 -4.89
CA GLU A 45 -1.94 17.74 -4.14
C GLU A 45 -1.00 18.89 -3.75
N PRO A 46 -0.44 18.85 -2.52
CA PRO A 46 0.46 19.91 -2.03
C PRO A 46 1.71 20.07 -2.88
N THR A 47 2.27 18.97 -3.39
CA THR A 47 3.49 18.96 -4.21
C THR A 47 3.40 17.99 -5.38
N ASN A 48 4.28 18.17 -6.37
CA ASN A 48 4.43 17.20 -7.47
C ASN A 48 4.92 15.85 -6.95
N PHE A 49 5.63 15.81 -5.84
CA PHE A 49 6.10 14.57 -5.25
C PHE A 49 4.93 13.78 -4.65
N ASP A 50 4.02 14.44 -3.93
CA ASP A 50 2.80 13.78 -3.41
C ASP A 50 1.96 13.18 -4.54
N MET A 51 1.86 13.92 -5.67
CA MET A 51 1.18 13.42 -6.87
C MET A 51 1.90 12.18 -7.45
N LEU A 52 3.22 12.16 -7.46
CA LEU A 52 4.00 11.01 -7.92
C LEU A 52 3.86 9.81 -6.98
N GLU A 53 3.86 10.03 -5.65
CA GLU A 53 3.60 8.99 -4.65
C GLU A 53 2.25 8.33 -4.90
N ASN A 54 1.18 9.13 -5.02
CA ASN A 54 -0.15 8.64 -5.30
C ASN A 54 -0.22 7.88 -6.64
N PHE A 55 0.44 8.38 -7.68
CA PHE A 55 0.48 7.68 -8.97
C PHE A 55 1.15 6.31 -8.86
N VAL A 56 2.32 6.22 -8.24
CA VAL A 56 3.06 4.95 -8.08
C VAL A 56 2.29 3.97 -7.21
N HIS A 57 1.58 4.47 -6.19
CA HIS A 57 0.67 3.68 -5.37
C HIS A 57 -0.45 3.04 -6.20
N GLU A 58 -1.10 3.82 -7.08
CA GLU A 58 -2.19 3.31 -7.95
C GLU A 58 -1.66 2.39 -9.06
N VAL A 59 -0.42 2.57 -9.50
CA VAL A 59 0.25 1.59 -10.39
C VAL A 59 0.33 0.23 -9.69
N ALA A 60 0.68 0.17 -8.41
CA ALA A 60 0.70 -1.08 -7.67
C ALA A 60 -0.66 -1.77 -7.67
N HIS A 61 -1.75 -1.05 -7.42
CA HIS A 61 -3.11 -1.60 -7.51
C HIS A 61 -3.46 -2.08 -8.93
N SER A 62 -2.97 -1.41 -9.97
CA SER A 62 -3.18 -1.87 -11.35
C SER A 62 -2.55 -3.23 -11.65
N LEU A 63 -1.45 -3.58 -10.95
CA LEU A 63 -0.76 -4.85 -11.12
C LEU A 63 -1.53 -6.03 -10.48
N GLU A 64 -2.43 -5.79 -9.54
CA GLU A 64 -3.16 -6.84 -8.84
C GLU A 64 -4.04 -7.67 -9.77
N SER A 65 -4.59 -7.07 -10.83
CA SER A 65 -5.42 -7.78 -11.80
C SER A 65 -4.66 -8.90 -12.54
N LYS A 66 -3.38 -8.69 -12.81
CA LYS A 66 -2.49 -9.63 -13.51
C LYS A 66 -1.71 -10.50 -12.53
N TYR A 67 -1.14 -9.90 -11.52
CA TYR A 67 -0.19 -10.54 -10.61
C TYR A 67 -0.77 -10.90 -9.24
N GLY A 68 -2.06 -10.67 -8.98
CA GLY A 68 -2.65 -10.86 -7.65
C GLY A 68 -2.42 -12.27 -7.07
N MET A 69 -2.63 -13.32 -7.87
CA MET A 69 -2.36 -14.70 -7.43
C MET A 69 -0.88 -14.97 -7.14
N PHE A 70 0.00 -14.25 -7.81
CA PHE A 70 1.45 -14.36 -7.63
C PHE A 70 1.92 -13.50 -6.44
N ILE A 71 1.34 -12.33 -6.25
CA ILE A 71 1.63 -11.41 -5.14
C ILE A 71 1.17 -12.04 -3.81
N TYR A 72 -0.12 -12.37 -3.71
CA TYR A 72 -0.80 -12.74 -2.46
C TYR A 72 -0.64 -14.24 -2.11
N THR A 73 0.61 -14.71 -2.14
CA THR A 73 0.96 -16.08 -1.74
C THR A 73 0.88 -16.26 -0.22
N GLU A 74 0.80 -17.52 0.23
CA GLU A 74 0.79 -17.85 1.67
C GLU A 74 1.96 -17.22 2.44
N ASN A 75 3.14 -17.12 1.82
CA ASN A 75 4.30 -16.50 2.47
C ASN A 75 4.10 -15.01 2.71
N LEU A 76 3.54 -14.26 1.75
CA LEU A 76 3.25 -12.84 1.94
C LEU A 76 2.12 -12.64 2.94
N ILE A 77 1.07 -13.44 2.86
CA ILE A 77 -0.03 -13.43 3.83
C ILE A 77 0.49 -13.69 5.25
N SER A 78 1.38 -14.65 5.42
CA SER A 78 1.98 -14.97 6.71
C SER A 78 2.85 -13.83 7.26
N GLU A 79 3.66 -13.18 6.40
CA GLU A 79 4.44 -12.01 6.78
C GLU A 79 3.52 -10.87 7.24
N PHE A 80 2.49 -10.55 6.46
CA PHE A 80 1.53 -9.50 6.78
C PHE A 80 0.78 -9.77 8.09
N LYS A 81 0.21 -10.98 8.26
CA LYS A 81 -0.51 -11.36 9.48
C LYS A 81 0.38 -11.32 10.72
N GLY A 82 1.59 -11.85 10.63
CA GLY A 82 2.55 -11.80 11.74
C GLY A 82 2.88 -10.36 12.15
N LYS A 83 2.96 -9.42 11.22
CA LYS A 83 3.14 -7.99 11.51
C LYS A 83 1.91 -7.40 12.19
N ARG A 84 0.69 -7.73 11.70
CA ARG A 84 -0.56 -7.25 12.31
C ARG A 84 -0.74 -7.79 13.72
N GLU A 85 -0.40 -9.03 13.99
CA GLU A 85 -0.40 -9.61 15.34
C GLU A 85 0.58 -8.87 16.27
N ARG A 86 1.77 -8.55 15.79
CA ARG A 86 2.75 -7.75 16.56
C ARG A 86 2.23 -6.32 16.81
N LEU A 87 1.62 -5.69 15.83
CA LEU A 87 0.96 -4.39 16.01
C LEU A 87 -0.14 -4.48 17.07
N GLY A 88 -0.95 -5.54 17.04
CA GLY A 88 -1.98 -5.80 18.05
C GLY A 88 -1.43 -5.91 19.46
N ALA A 89 -0.31 -6.64 19.62
CA ALA A 89 0.37 -6.74 20.92
C ALA A 89 0.90 -5.37 21.43
N LEU A 90 1.45 -4.55 20.50
CA LEU A 90 1.94 -3.21 20.84
C LEU A 90 0.80 -2.25 21.21
N LEU A 91 -0.32 -2.33 20.50
CA LEU A 91 -1.53 -1.54 20.80
C LEU A 91 -2.14 -1.95 22.14
N GLY A 92 -2.30 -3.26 22.38
CA GLY A 92 -2.80 -3.79 23.65
C GLY A 92 -1.94 -3.38 24.85
N ALA A 93 -0.62 -3.37 24.69
CA ALA A 93 0.31 -2.90 25.74
C ALA A 93 0.14 -1.40 26.06
N ARG A 94 -0.49 -0.63 25.17
CA ARG A 94 -0.84 0.80 25.38
C ARG A 94 -2.30 1.04 25.77
N GLY A 95 -3.05 -0.04 26.00
CA GLY A 95 -4.46 0.03 26.43
C GLY A 95 -5.46 0.21 25.30
N TYR A 96 -5.04 0.09 24.03
CA TYR A 96 -5.99 0.06 22.89
C TYR A 96 -6.55 -1.35 22.72
N GLU A 97 -7.87 -1.46 22.66
CA GLU A 97 -8.55 -2.74 22.58
C GLU A 97 -9.50 -2.80 21.38
N ILE A 98 -9.30 -3.79 20.52
CA ILE A 98 -10.23 -4.19 19.47
C ILE A 98 -10.28 -5.71 19.43
N SER A 99 -11.34 -6.27 18.83
CA SER A 99 -11.50 -7.70 18.73
C SER A 99 -10.30 -8.37 18.06
N PRO A 100 -9.61 -9.33 18.73
CA PRO A 100 -8.35 -9.92 18.24
C PRO A 100 -8.45 -10.55 16.86
N HIS A 101 -9.63 -11.07 16.47
CA HIS A 101 -9.81 -11.70 15.14
C HIS A 101 -9.64 -10.70 13.98
N LEU A 102 -9.83 -9.39 14.22
CA LEU A 102 -9.65 -8.37 13.19
C LEU A 102 -8.21 -8.25 12.70
N TYR A 103 -7.24 -8.61 13.53
CA TYR A 103 -5.84 -8.66 13.11
C TYR A 103 -5.54 -9.79 12.13
N GLY A 104 -6.37 -10.82 12.09
CA GLY A 104 -6.22 -11.97 11.18
C GLY A 104 -6.79 -11.76 9.77
N PHE A 105 -7.60 -10.71 9.55
CA PHE A 105 -8.11 -10.42 8.20
C PHE A 105 -7.00 -9.84 7.33
N THR A 106 -7.00 -10.21 6.06
CA THR A 106 -6.09 -9.67 5.05
C THR A 106 -6.73 -8.53 4.26
N GLU A 107 -8.02 -8.63 4.01
CA GLU A 107 -8.80 -7.64 3.28
C GLU A 107 -9.08 -6.39 4.12
N TYR A 108 -9.40 -5.30 3.42
CA TYR A 108 -9.86 -4.07 4.07
C TYR A 108 -11.06 -4.35 4.99
N ASN A 109 -11.03 -3.78 6.16
CA ASN A 109 -12.10 -3.87 7.13
C ASN A 109 -12.36 -2.49 7.75
N GLU A 110 -13.50 -1.89 7.43
CA GLU A 110 -13.86 -0.54 7.87
C GLU A 110 -13.77 -0.36 9.39
N LYS A 111 -14.20 -1.36 10.17
CA LYS A 111 -14.13 -1.29 11.64
C LYS A 111 -12.68 -1.24 12.13
N PHE A 112 -11.79 -2.01 11.51
CA PHE A 112 -10.38 -2.00 11.85
C PHE A 112 -9.71 -0.71 11.43
N ASP A 113 -10.01 -0.22 10.24
CA ASP A 113 -9.50 1.04 9.72
C ASP A 113 -9.92 2.22 10.59
N ASN A 114 -11.22 2.33 10.90
CA ASN A 114 -11.76 3.35 11.82
C ASN A 114 -11.09 3.29 13.21
N PHE A 115 -10.83 2.11 13.73
CA PHE A 115 -10.11 1.94 15.00
C PHE A 115 -8.69 2.50 14.89
N LEU A 116 -7.95 2.15 13.84
CA LEU A 116 -6.59 2.65 13.64
C LEU A 116 -6.57 4.17 13.43
N ALA A 117 -7.47 4.71 12.60
CA ALA A 117 -7.50 6.12 12.25
C ALA A 117 -7.98 7.02 13.40
N ASN A 118 -9.09 6.63 14.04
CA ASN A 118 -9.83 7.52 14.94
C ASN A 118 -9.58 7.23 16.43
N GLU A 119 -9.35 5.98 16.82
CA GLU A 119 -9.12 5.63 18.23
C GLU A 119 -7.62 5.66 18.56
N VAL A 120 -6.77 5.07 17.70
CA VAL A 120 -5.31 5.05 17.88
C VAL A 120 -4.68 6.36 17.42
N GLY A 121 -5.05 6.81 16.23
CA GLY A 121 -4.59 8.01 15.57
C GLY A 121 -3.21 7.89 14.92
N TYR A 122 -3.02 8.67 13.85
CA TYR A 122 -1.83 8.60 12.99
C TYR A 122 -0.50 8.78 13.73
N PRO A 123 -0.32 9.74 14.66
CA PRO A 123 0.96 9.91 15.35
C PRO A 123 1.38 8.69 16.19
N THR A 124 0.41 8.03 16.83
CA THR A 124 0.64 6.81 17.61
C THR A 124 0.99 5.66 16.68
N LEU A 125 0.23 5.50 15.59
CA LEU A 125 0.48 4.47 14.59
C LEU A 125 1.85 4.62 13.96
N LEU A 126 2.25 5.82 13.57
CA LEU A 126 3.58 6.08 13.00
C LEU A 126 4.69 5.59 13.92
N SER A 127 4.55 5.86 15.23
CA SER A 127 5.51 5.37 16.24
C SER A 127 5.52 3.84 16.39
N LEU A 128 4.33 3.21 16.33
CA LEU A 128 4.19 1.76 16.56
C LEU A 128 4.53 0.91 15.34
N THR A 129 4.32 1.46 14.15
CA THR A 129 4.58 0.76 12.87
C THR A 129 6.02 0.93 12.39
N MET A 130 6.79 1.84 13.00
CA MET A 130 8.20 2.05 12.66
C MET A 130 9.00 0.74 12.77
N GLY A 131 9.64 0.33 11.65
CA GLY A 131 10.37 -0.93 11.56
C GLY A 131 9.49 -2.20 11.51
N LEU A 132 8.17 -2.04 11.56
CA LEU A 132 7.21 -3.13 11.42
C LEU A 132 6.48 -3.08 10.06
N PHE A 133 6.07 -1.90 9.62
CA PHE A 133 5.51 -1.62 8.31
C PHE A 133 6.29 -0.49 7.66
N VAL A 134 6.28 -0.39 6.34
CA VAL A 134 6.92 0.72 5.61
C VAL A 134 6.12 2.02 5.76
N SER A 135 4.82 1.91 5.98
CA SER A 135 3.94 3.02 6.36
C SER A 135 2.83 2.52 7.30
N PRO A 136 2.22 3.39 8.12
CA PRO A 136 1.07 3.04 8.94
C PRO A 136 -0.12 2.51 8.13
N TYR A 137 -0.35 3.08 6.96
CA TYR A 137 -1.46 2.72 6.07
C TYR A 137 -1.33 1.29 5.53
N GLY A 138 -0.11 0.81 5.29
CA GLY A 138 0.15 -0.57 4.91
C GLY A 138 -0.30 -1.63 5.94
N ALA A 139 -0.73 -1.22 7.14
CA ALA A 139 -1.32 -2.12 8.12
C ALA A 139 -2.83 -2.37 7.92
N THR A 140 -3.52 -1.61 7.07
CA THR A 140 -4.98 -1.65 6.92
C THR A 140 -5.49 -2.84 6.12
N SER A 141 -4.79 -3.21 5.05
CA SER A 141 -5.06 -4.41 4.25
C SER A 141 -3.79 -4.94 3.58
N ILE A 142 -3.85 -6.16 3.04
CA ILE A 142 -2.71 -6.74 2.32
C ILE A 142 -2.47 -6.02 0.99
N GLN A 143 -3.52 -5.47 0.37
CA GLN A 143 -3.44 -4.66 -0.84
C GLN A 143 -2.66 -3.37 -0.55
N GLU A 144 -3.01 -2.68 0.53
CA GLU A 144 -2.28 -1.49 0.97
C GLU A 144 -0.84 -1.80 1.42
N TYR A 145 -0.64 -2.98 2.00
CA TYR A 145 0.71 -3.46 2.34
C TYR A 145 1.59 -3.61 1.11
N PHE A 146 1.04 -4.17 0.03
CA PHE A 146 1.73 -4.30 -1.24
C PHE A 146 1.95 -2.93 -1.89
N ALA A 147 0.91 -2.11 -2.02
CA ALA A 147 0.99 -0.81 -2.69
C ALA A 147 1.97 0.15 -2.00
N ASN A 148 1.93 0.25 -0.67
CA ASN A 148 2.90 1.06 0.09
C ASN A 148 4.34 0.53 -0.03
N GLY A 149 4.52 -0.80 -0.06
CA GLY A 149 5.83 -1.39 -0.28
C GLY A 149 6.40 -1.10 -1.66
N PHE A 150 5.55 -1.17 -2.69
CA PHE A 150 5.91 -0.86 -4.07
C PHE A 150 6.26 0.63 -4.24
N GLU A 151 5.45 1.52 -3.70
CA GLU A 151 5.71 2.96 -3.64
C GLU A 151 7.08 3.26 -3.00
N LYS A 152 7.33 2.72 -1.81
CA LYS A 152 8.58 2.89 -1.07
C LYS A 152 9.79 2.32 -1.80
N TYR A 153 9.60 1.23 -2.55
CA TYR A 153 10.63 0.62 -3.37
C TYR A 153 11.10 1.57 -4.49
N TYR A 154 10.15 2.23 -5.18
CA TYR A 154 10.46 3.09 -6.31
C TYR A 154 10.87 4.51 -5.92
N LEU A 155 10.25 5.09 -4.90
CA LEU A 155 10.40 6.51 -4.59
C LEU A 155 11.39 6.80 -3.46
N GLU A 156 11.76 5.79 -2.69
CA GLU A 156 12.71 5.97 -1.59
C GLU A 156 13.87 4.98 -1.71
N ASN A 157 14.06 4.15 -0.70
CA ASN A 157 15.16 3.20 -0.65
C ASN A 157 14.65 1.75 -0.64
N PRO A 158 14.86 0.98 -1.72
CA PRO A 158 14.45 -0.43 -1.78
C PRO A 158 14.97 -1.27 -0.60
N ARG A 159 16.13 -0.90 -0.03
CA ARG A 159 16.69 -1.60 1.13
C ARG A 159 15.78 -1.48 2.36
N THR A 160 15.07 -0.36 2.52
CA THR A 160 14.10 -0.18 3.62
C THR A 160 12.99 -1.22 3.52
N VAL A 161 12.45 -1.45 2.32
CA VAL A 161 11.43 -2.48 2.10
C VAL A 161 12.00 -3.87 2.40
N ARG A 162 13.21 -4.17 1.92
CA ARG A 162 13.89 -5.46 2.17
C ARG A 162 14.09 -5.73 3.66
N ASP A 163 14.53 -4.73 4.40
CA ASP A 163 14.91 -4.89 5.80
C ASP A 163 13.65 -4.98 6.73
N ILE A 164 12.57 -4.28 6.37
CA ILE A 164 11.30 -4.30 7.11
C ILE A 164 10.41 -5.47 6.64
N SER A 165 10.32 -5.73 5.33
CA SER A 165 9.33 -6.60 4.69
C SER A 165 9.98 -7.49 3.62
N PRO A 166 10.83 -8.46 4.02
CA PRO A 166 11.67 -9.22 3.09
C PRO A 166 10.90 -10.11 2.11
N VAL A 167 9.70 -10.60 2.46
CA VAL A 167 8.87 -11.36 1.53
C VAL A 167 8.24 -10.43 0.50
N LEU A 168 7.71 -9.30 0.94
CA LEU A 168 7.17 -8.26 0.07
C LEU A 168 8.23 -7.76 -0.91
N TYR A 169 9.43 -7.44 -0.42
CA TYR A 169 10.56 -7.03 -1.26
C TYR A 169 10.82 -8.02 -2.39
N ARG A 170 10.92 -9.33 -2.07
CA ARG A 170 11.14 -10.35 -3.10
C ARG A 170 10.01 -10.42 -4.11
N LYS A 171 8.75 -10.25 -3.69
CA LYS A 171 7.60 -10.21 -4.60
C LYS A 171 7.67 -9.04 -5.57
N ILE A 172 8.06 -7.88 -5.11
CA ILE A 172 8.27 -6.70 -5.95
C ILE A 172 9.40 -6.96 -6.96
N GLU A 173 10.55 -7.48 -6.51
CA GLU A 173 11.68 -7.84 -7.39
C GLU A 173 11.31 -8.89 -8.44
N GLU A 174 10.53 -9.90 -8.07
CA GLU A 174 10.07 -10.95 -8.99
C GLU A 174 9.16 -10.33 -10.08
N ILE A 175 8.25 -9.41 -9.75
CA ILE A 175 7.41 -8.70 -10.72
C ILE A 175 8.24 -7.80 -11.64
N ILE A 176 9.21 -7.07 -11.07
CA ILE A 176 10.09 -6.18 -11.83
C ILE A 176 10.99 -6.96 -12.80
N ASN A 177 11.36 -8.18 -12.50
CA ASN A 177 12.25 -9.01 -13.32
C ASN A 177 11.50 -10.08 -14.13
N ASP A 178 10.18 -10.04 -14.16
CA ASP A 178 9.35 -10.95 -14.97
C ASP A 178 9.44 -10.55 -16.45
N ASP A 179 10.31 -11.22 -17.20
CA ASP A 179 10.50 -10.99 -18.64
C ASP A 179 9.41 -11.63 -19.52
N GLU A 180 8.48 -12.42 -18.94
CA GLU A 180 7.39 -13.11 -19.65
C GLU A 180 6.07 -12.30 -19.67
N ALA A 181 6.08 -11.06 -19.21
CA ALA A 181 4.90 -10.24 -19.03
C ALA A 181 4.62 -9.28 -20.21
#